data_074426f093ddccea843d5c4200aa2bf9
#
_entry.id   074426f093ddccea843d5c4200aa2bf9
#
_cell.length_a   1.000
_cell.length_b   1.000
_cell.length_c   1.000
_cell.angle_alpha   90.00
_cell.angle_beta   90.00
_cell.angle_gamma   90.00
#
_symmetry.space_group_name_H-M   'P 1'
#
loop_
_entity.id
_entity.type
_entity.pdbx_description
1 polymer ?
#
loop_
_entity_poly.entity_id
_entity_poly.type
_entity_poly.pdbx_seq_one_letter_code
_entity_poly.pdbx_strand_id
1 'polypeptide(L)'
;MTELNINFYSVSKLDPRYSKTLCDTTNKRTKKSVDFILDLMCIKDNDLTVDVKKDWFENLINKLKTMKSQMMPGMEHYNTVEYLLGRLNFIAYEIDWNLDDVKMYVGYWD
;
A
#
# COMPACT_ATOMS: atom_id res chain seq x y z
N MET A 1 -11.06 -16.29 -7.16
CA MET A 1 -10.00 -15.35 -6.72
C MET A 1 -10.60 -13.97 -6.49
N THR A 2 -10.01 -13.24 -5.59
CA THR A 2 -10.45 -11.89 -5.24
C THR A 2 -9.59 -10.87 -5.97
N GLU A 3 -10.21 -9.88 -6.57
CA GLU A 3 -9.51 -8.75 -7.17
C GLU A 3 -9.28 -7.69 -6.11
N LEU A 4 -8.03 -7.21 -5.99
CA LEU A 4 -7.64 -6.20 -5.02
C LEU A 4 -7.04 -5.01 -5.75
N ASN A 5 -7.60 -3.82 -5.49
CA ASN A 5 -7.06 -2.55 -5.99
C ASN A 5 -6.54 -1.73 -4.82
N ILE A 6 -5.28 -1.34 -4.91
CA ILE A 6 -4.67 -0.40 -3.98
C ILE A 6 -4.09 0.74 -4.80
N ASN A 7 -4.54 1.95 -4.54
CA ASN A 7 -4.13 3.14 -5.26
C ASN A 7 -3.61 4.17 -4.27
N PHE A 8 -2.32 4.50 -4.38
CA PHE A 8 -1.70 5.61 -3.65
C PHE A 8 -1.64 6.81 -4.57
N TYR A 9 -2.10 7.96 -4.07
CA TYR A 9 -2.02 9.20 -4.83
C TYR A 9 -1.72 10.37 -3.90
N SER A 10 -1.11 11.42 -4.48
CA SER A 10 -0.81 12.65 -3.77
C SER A 10 -1.75 13.76 -4.22
N VAL A 11 -2.08 14.65 -3.30
CA VAL A 11 -2.88 15.85 -3.57
C VAL A 11 -2.09 17.04 -3.06
N SER A 12 -1.90 18.05 -3.90
CA SER A 12 -1.17 19.25 -3.51
C SER A 12 -1.86 19.97 -2.36
N LYS A 13 -1.11 20.32 -1.32
CA LYS A 13 -1.61 21.12 -0.20
C LYS A 13 -1.95 22.54 -0.63
N LEU A 14 -1.24 23.06 -1.63
CA LEU A 14 -1.43 24.42 -2.12
C LEU A 14 -2.66 24.52 -3.03
N ASP A 15 -2.92 23.48 -3.83
CA ASP A 15 -4.05 23.44 -4.74
C ASP A 15 -4.59 22.02 -4.86
N PRO A 16 -5.68 21.68 -4.12
CA PRO A 16 -6.24 20.32 -4.12
C PRO A 16 -6.72 19.82 -5.48
N ARG A 17 -6.83 20.68 -6.50
CA ARG A 17 -7.16 20.24 -7.86
C ARG A 17 -6.02 19.47 -8.51
N TYR A 18 -4.81 19.65 -8.03
CA TYR A 18 -3.65 18.91 -8.55
C TYR A 18 -3.45 17.63 -7.75
N SER A 19 -3.69 16.52 -8.41
CA SER A 19 -3.44 15.20 -7.83
C SER A 19 -2.59 14.39 -8.80
N LYS A 20 -1.80 13.47 -8.24
CA LYS A 20 -0.91 12.60 -9.01
C LYS A 20 -1.02 11.18 -8.49
N THR A 21 -1.27 10.23 -9.38
CA THR A 21 -1.21 8.82 -9.02
C THR A 21 0.24 8.41 -8.78
N LEU A 22 0.51 7.87 -7.61
CA LEU A 22 1.84 7.38 -7.24
C LEU A 22 1.99 5.91 -7.60
N CYS A 23 0.98 5.11 -7.29
CA CYS A 23 0.97 3.70 -7.61
C CYS A 23 -0.48 3.23 -7.65
N ASP A 24 -0.88 2.67 -8.78
CA ASP A 24 -2.20 2.07 -8.95
C ASP A 24 -1.99 0.60 -9.32
N THR A 25 -2.43 -0.30 -8.45
CA THR A 25 -2.31 -1.73 -8.67
C THR A 25 -3.66 -2.39 -8.57
N THR A 26 -4.00 -3.19 -9.59
CA THR A 26 -5.16 -4.05 -9.57
C THR A 26 -4.68 -5.47 -9.87
N ASN A 27 -4.83 -6.35 -8.91
CA ASN A 27 -4.35 -7.73 -9.01
C ASN A 27 -5.41 -8.70 -8.54
N LYS A 28 -5.47 -9.85 -9.22
CA LYS A 28 -6.24 -10.99 -8.73
C LYS A 28 -5.36 -11.79 -7.79
N ARG A 29 -5.89 -12.09 -6.60
CA ARG A 29 -5.19 -12.83 -5.58
C ARG A 29 -6.12 -13.82 -4.93
N THR A 30 -5.55 -14.82 -4.25
CA THR A 30 -6.34 -15.68 -3.38
C THR A 30 -6.92 -14.86 -2.24
N LYS A 31 -8.06 -15.27 -1.71
CA LYS A 31 -8.65 -14.60 -0.56
C LYS A 31 -7.66 -14.52 0.60
N LYS A 32 -6.90 -15.58 0.81
CA LYS A 32 -5.90 -15.64 1.88
C LYS A 32 -4.83 -14.55 1.73
N SER A 33 -4.37 -14.31 0.50
CA SER A 33 -3.40 -13.24 0.21
C SER A 33 -4.02 -11.87 0.43
N VAL A 34 -5.27 -11.66 0.01
CA VAL A 34 -5.97 -10.39 0.23
C VAL A 34 -6.14 -10.13 1.72
N ASP A 35 -6.60 -11.12 2.49
CA ASP A 35 -6.78 -10.98 3.94
C ASP A 35 -5.45 -10.64 4.63
N PHE A 36 -4.37 -11.26 4.20
CA PHE A 36 -3.03 -10.94 4.71
C PHE A 36 -2.66 -9.48 4.49
N ILE A 37 -2.87 -8.98 3.26
CA ILE A 37 -2.56 -7.58 2.92
C ILE A 37 -3.40 -6.61 3.73
N LEU A 38 -4.71 -6.87 3.83
CA LEU A 38 -5.63 -5.99 4.56
C LEU A 38 -5.29 -5.95 6.05
N ASP A 39 -4.96 -7.09 6.65
CA ASP A 39 -4.54 -7.16 8.05
C ASP A 39 -3.23 -6.40 8.26
N LEU A 40 -2.28 -6.56 7.36
CA LEU A 40 -0.99 -5.88 7.43
C LEU A 40 -1.16 -4.36 7.41
N MET A 41 -2.09 -3.87 6.61
CA MET A 41 -2.37 -2.44 6.46
C MET A 41 -3.43 -1.93 7.43
N CYS A 42 -3.96 -2.80 8.29
CA CYS A 42 -5.02 -2.45 9.24
C CYS A 42 -6.29 -1.92 8.55
N ILE A 43 -6.60 -2.45 7.37
CA ILE A 43 -7.80 -2.09 6.60
C ILE A 43 -8.92 -3.07 6.96
N LYS A 44 -10.05 -2.53 7.40
CA LYS A 44 -11.21 -3.34 7.81
C LYS A 44 -12.40 -3.17 6.88
N ASP A 45 -12.49 -2.04 6.20
CA ASP A 45 -13.62 -1.71 5.35
C ASP A 45 -13.23 -1.79 3.89
N ASN A 46 -14.21 -2.15 3.03
CA ASN A 46 -14.03 -2.15 1.59
C ASN A 46 -14.39 -0.78 1.01
N ASP A 47 -13.83 -0.47 -0.16
CA ASP A 47 -14.10 0.76 -0.89
C ASP A 47 -13.82 1.99 -0.02
N LEU A 48 -12.61 2.01 0.56
CA LEU A 48 -12.21 3.00 1.56
C LEU A 48 -11.06 3.86 1.02
N THR A 49 -11.17 5.18 1.21
CA THR A 49 -10.07 6.11 1.00
C THR A 49 -9.63 6.64 2.36
N VAL A 50 -8.35 6.54 2.63
CA VAL A 50 -7.77 6.99 3.90
C VAL A 50 -6.63 7.97 3.66
N ASP A 51 -6.41 8.86 4.61
CA ASP A 51 -5.22 9.69 4.63
C ASP A 51 -4.03 8.87 5.09
N VAL A 52 -2.92 8.98 4.36
CA VAL A 52 -1.69 8.28 4.69
C VAL A 52 -0.76 9.25 5.39
N LYS A 53 -0.45 8.97 6.66
CA LYS A 53 0.51 9.78 7.42
C LYS A 53 1.93 9.26 7.20
N LYS A 54 2.89 10.16 7.22
CA LYS A 54 4.30 9.80 7.02
C LYS A 54 4.75 8.72 7.99
N ASP A 55 4.42 8.85 9.26
CA ASP A 55 4.82 7.89 10.30
C ASP A 55 4.22 6.51 10.03
N TRP A 56 2.95 6.45 9.66
CA TRP A 56 2.29 5.19 9.33
C TRP A 56 2.97 4.52 8.13
N PHE A 57 3.28 5.32 7.10
CA PHE A 57 3.91 4.83 5.88
C PHE A 57 5.32 4.28 6.17
N GLU A 58 6.13 5.03 6.92
CA GLU A 58 7.47 4.59 7.29
C GLU A 58 7.45 3.34 8.17
N ASN A 59 6.52 3.29 9.13
CA ASN A 59 6.35 2.12 9.99
C ASN A 59 5.95 0.89 9.20
N LEU A 60 5.08 1.04 8.20
CA LEU A 60 4.69 -0.07 7.32
C LEU A 60 5.90 -0.60 6.53
N ILE A 61 6.70 0.28 5.96
CA ILE A 61 7.93 -0.12 5.25
C ILE A 61 8.87 -0.87 6.18
N ASN A 62 9.10 -0.36 7.38
CA ASN A 62 9.98 -1.00 8.36
C ASN A 62 9.45 -2.36 8.79
N LYS A 63 8.14 -2.48 8.99
CA LYS A 63 7.49 -3.75 9.31
C LYS A 63 7.71 -4.77 8.20
N LEU A 64 7.55 -4.37 6.94
CA LEU A 64 7.77 -5.25 5.79
C LEU A 64 9.23 -5.67 5.67
N LYS A 65 10.17 -4.75 5.92
CA LYS A 65 11.60 -5.08 5.91
C LYS A 65 11.94 -6.13 6.98
N THR A 66 11.40 -5.95 8.18
CA THR A 66 11.61 -6.90 9.28
C THR A 66 11.02 -8.27 8.94
N MET A 67 9.79 -8.29 8.43
CA MET A 67 9.16 -9.54 8.01
C MET A 67 9.98 -10.25 6.93
N LYS A 68 10.41 -9.52 5.90
CA LYS A 68 11.19 -10.10 4.81
C LYS A 68 12.51 -10.69 5.31
N SER A 69 13.17 -10.02 6.27
CA SER A 69 14.43 -10.50 6.83
C SER A 69 14.28 -11.82 7.60
N GLN A 70 13.07 -12.12 8.07
CA GLN A 70 12.75 -13.34 8.83
C GLN A 70 12.13 -14.44 7.97
N MET A 71 11.90 -14.16 6.69
CA MET A 71 11.26 -15.11 5.77
C MET A 71 12.28 -15.67 4.78
N MET A 72 12.00 -16.87 4.30
CA MET A 72 12.77 -17.51 3.23
C MET A 72 11.92 -17.54 1.96
N PRO A 73 12.56 -17.45 0.77
CA PRO A 73 11.84 -17.65 -0.50
C PRO A 73 11.07 -18.98 -0.46
N GLY A 74 9.83 -18.94 -0.92
CA GLY A 74 8.95 -20.10 -0.90
C GLY A 74 8.06 -20.20 0.33
N MET A 75 8.31 -19.42 1.38
CA MET A 75 7.39 -19.33 2.50
C MET A 75 6.11 -18.63 2.09
N GLU A 76 5.02 -18.99 2.77
CA GLU A 76 3.73 -18.36 2.53
C GLU A 76 3.84 -16.85 2.71
N HIS A 77 3.26 -16.09 1.77
CA HIS A 77 3.27 -14.63 1.74
C HIS A 77 4.62 -13.97 1.45
N TYR A 78 5.70 -14.73 1.23
CA TYR A 78 7.00 -14.11 0.92
C TYR A 78 6.93 -13.20 -0.30
N ASN A 79 6.35 -13.69 -1.40
CA ASN A 79 6.24 -12.90 -2.63
C ASN A 79 5.37 -11.66 -2.44
N THR A 80 4.33 -11.76 -1.63
CA THR A 80 3.46 -10.64 -1.31
C THR A 80 4.21 -9.56 -0.54
N VAL A 81 4.98 -9.96 0.48
CA VAL A 81 5.80 -9.03 1.27
C VAL A 81 6.83 -8.34 0.39
N GLU A 82 7.53 -9.11 -0.44
CA GLU A 82 8.53 -8.56 -1.36
C GLU A 82 7.91 -7.57 -2.34
N TYR A 83 6.77 -7.92 -2.93
CA TYR A 83 6.07 -7.06 -3.86
C TYR A 83 5.63 -5.74 -3.21
N LEU A 84 4.99 -5.81 -2.05
CA LEU A 84 4.53 -4.62 -1.34
C LEU A 84 5.71 -3.72 -0.94
N LEU A 85 6.77 -4.32 -0.41
CA LEU A 85 7.96 -3.56 -0.01
C LEU A 85 8.58 -2.84 -1.20
N GLY A 86 8.69 -3.51 -2.34
CA GLY A 86 9.22 -2.90 -3.55
C GLY A 86 8.38 -1.73 -4.03
N ARG A 87 7.05 -1.87 -4.02
CA ARG A 87 6.14 -0.80 -4.42
C ARG A 87 6.21 0.40 -3.47
N LEU A 88 6.19 0.15 -2.17
CA LEU A 88 6.24 1.23 -1.19
C LEU A 88 7.57 1.97 -1.22
N ASN A 89 8.69 1.26 -1.38
CA ASN A 89 9.99 1.88 -1.55
C ASN A 89 10.04 2.75 -2.81
N PHE A 90 9.44 2.28 -3.91
CA PHE A 90 9.40 3.05 -5.15
C PHE A 90 8.64 4.35 -4.96
N ILE A 91 7.43 4.31 -4.41
CA ILE A 91 6.64 5.53 -4.24
C ILE A 91 7.20 6.46 -3.16
N ALA A 92 7.98 5.95 -2.21
CA ALA A 92 8.61 6.78 -1.19
C ALA A 92 9.48 7.89 -1.78
N TYR A 93 10.11 7.63 -2.92
CA TYR A 93 10.91 8.64 -3.61
C TYR A 93 10.07 9.69 -4.33
N GLU A 94 8.80 9.39 -4.58
CA GLU A 94 7.89 10.28 -5.30
C GLU A 94 7.13 11.21 -4.38
N ILE A 95 7.14 10.97 -3.06
CA ILE A 95 6.35 11.73 -2.11
C ILE A 95 7.13 12.90 -1.55
N ASP A 96 6.55 14.10 -1.65
CA ASP A 96 7.01 15.27 -0.92
C ASP A 96 6.02 15.56 0.20
N TRP A 97 6.34 15.08 1.40
CA TRP A 97 5.46 15.20 2.56
C TRP A 97 5.18 16.64 3.00
N ASN A 98 6.01 17.59 2.57
CA ASN A 98 5.83 19.00 2.91
C ASN A 98 4.82 19.67 1.98
N LEU A 99 4.77 19.28 0.72
CA LEU A 99 3.94 19.91 -0.30
C LEU A 99 2.66 19.15 -0.60
N ASP A 100 2.61 17.86 -0.29
CA ASP A 100 1.51 17.00 -0.70
C ASP A 100 0.89 16.26 0.48
N ASP A 101 -0.44 16.07 0.40
CA ASP A 101 -1.14 15.08 1.20
C ASP A 101 -1.15 13.77 0.41
N VAL A 102 -0.95 12.67 1.10
CA VAL A 102 -0.96 11.34 0.48
C VAL A 102 -2.22 10.61 0.92
N LYS A 103 -2.88 10.00 -0.04
CA LYS A 103 -4.10 9.23 0.18
C LYS A 103 -3.96 7.84 -0.40
N MET A 104 -4.69 6.89 0.17
CA MET A 104 -4.72 5.51 -0.31
C MET A 104 -6.18 5.07 -0.45
N TYR A 105 -6.52 4.60 -1.64
CA TYR A 105 -7.79 3.92 -1.89
C TYR A 105 -7.54 2.41 -1.83
N VAL A 106 -8.44 1.69 -1.17
CA VAL A 106 -8.42 0.22 -1.15
C VAL A 106 -9.82 -0.28 -1.48
N GLY A 107 -9.90 -1.13 -2.49
CA GLY A 107 -11.13 -1.80 -2.86
C GLY A 107 -10.84 -3.26 -3.23
N TYR A 108 -11.76 -4.15 -2.90
CA TYR A 108 -11.63 -5.56 -3.28
C TYR A 108 -13.00 -6.16 -3.57
N TRP A 109 -13.03 -7.11 -4.51
CA TRP A 109 -14.26 -7.78 -4.92
C TRP A 109 -13.94 -9.13 -5.57
N ASP A 110 -14.90 -10.02 -5.48
CA ASP A 110 -14.78 -11.34 -6.09
C ASP A 110 -15.27 -11.35 -7.54
#